data_232204032829e30f75cf6889d5525249
#
_entry.id   232204032829e30f75cf6889d5525249
#
_cell.length_a   1.000
_cell.length_b   1.000
_cell.length_c   1.000
_cell.angle_alpha   90.00
_cell.angle_beta   90.00
_cell.angle_gamma   90.00
#
_symmetry.space_group_name_H-M   'P 1'
#
loop_
_entity.id
_entity.type
_entity.pdbx_description
1 polymer ?
#
loop_
_entity_poly.entity_id
_entity_poly.type
_entity_poly.pdbx_seq_one_letter_code
_entity_poly.pdbx_strand_id
1 'polypeptide(L)'
;MLLKAIDIAQTAGATLHGNAAQTFEAFAFDSRRIHAAIPSCFIALTTPHADGHEYIEEAISRGASVILCKDAEARAVAHPELAFITHEDPLLVLQEWAKKKRNALPGSLLAITGSTGKTVVKEWLFQLLGTPLNVHRTPGSFNSTLGIALAVSNLQESHKEAIIEVGIDRPGTMGAHAHWLRPALGVFTNLGNAHAEHFSDENEHFTEKWLLFEGCERMATHRKWWDKAQALGLPTPPALLWGPGEELDPDLLNEVSFTGGYTLENAMNALAGAVLMGVPLQEALARLKTLEPLPMRLQEIEAKDGGKLIEDTYSSDLDSLRLALEQLMMQQGTSKKWAVLSTLATPELTAAAQAMARKMELNRIWWVKDRAEVRDLVTAFEGLSLHDTTVLIKGQRRFKLEQLAITLRRQHHSTWAEINLGAMRRNLQKFQAKLEADTLVMAMVKASGYGTGSFEVARALEEMHIDYLGVAFAQEALSLRAQGIQCPILVLNSEAAQLPMLAQAGCEVELFDPHQLKDWLAGPPQENLLQVHIKVDTGMHRLGFKPAALQELLRVLQLRKDIVVTGIMTHLSASNDPAEDAFTKAQLAQFKTACDQIRQYYPRAKGHALNSYGIARHTEAQH
;
A
#
# COMPACT_ATOMS: atom_id res chain seq x y z
N MET A 1 0.25 13.90 8.91
CA MET A 1 -0.45 14.62 10.03
C MET A 1 0.03 14.06 11.34
N LEU A 2 0.58 14.88 12.21
CA LEU A 2 1.05 14.45 13.53
C LEU A 2 -0.14 14.17 14.45
N LEU A 3 -0.28 12.94 14.91
CA LEU A 3 -1.25 12.51 15.89
C LEU A 3 -0.63 12.60 17.29
N LYS A 4 -1.42 12.99 18.29
CA LYS A 4 -0.96 13.05 19.68
C LYS A 4 -1.36 11.80 20.45
N ALA A 5 -0.44 11.19 21.18
CA ALA A 5 -0.73 10.02 22.02
C ALA A 5 -1.88 10.28 23.01
N ILE A 6 -1.94 11.47 23.59
CA ILE A 6 -2.97 11.85 24.55
C ILE A 6 -4.38 11.86 23.94
N ASP A 7 -4.52 12.29 22.67
CA ASP A 7 -5.83 12.35 22.01
C ASP A 7 -6.42 10.95 21.77
N ILE A 8 -5.54 9.97 21.51
CA ILE A 8 -5.93 8.58 21.31
C ILE A 8 -6.31 7.93 22.64
N ALA A 9 -5.48 8.12 23.67
CA ALA A 9 -5.77 7.60 25.01
C ALA A 9 -7.12 8.13 25.53
N GLN A 10 -7.35 9.45 25.44
CA GLN A 10 -8.61 10.07 25.88
C GLN A 10 -9.83 9.59 25.10
N THR A 11 -9.69 9.37 23.79
CA THR A 11 -10.79 8.91 22.92
C THR A 11 -11.31 7.54 23.35
N ALA A 12 -10.43 6.66 23.83
CA ALA A 12 -10.78 5.29 24.21
C ALA A 12 -10.87 5.08 25.75
N GLY A 13 -10.66 6.10 26.56
CA GLY A 13 -10.59 5.96 28.01
C GLY A 13 -9.38 5.14 28.47
N ALA A 14 -8.31 5.07 27.65
CA ALA A 14 -7.09 4.37 27.95
C ALA A 14 -6.16 5.20 28.85
N THR A 15 -5.27 4.52 29.59
CA THR A 15 -4.29 5.20 30.44
C THR A 15 -3.04 5.55 29.63
N LEU A 16 -2.50 6.76 29.86
CA LEU A 16 -1.29 7.22 29.23
C LEU A 16 -0.16 7.29 30.26
N HIS A 17 0.98 6.66 29.95
CA HIS A 17 2.21 6.70 30.76
C HIS A 17 3.36 7.30 29.93
N GLY A 18 4.34 7.90 30.60
CA GLY A 18 5.51 8.50 29.94
C GLY A 18 5.23 9.89 29.37
N ASN A 19 5.79 10.21 28.22
CA ASN A 19 5.73 11.54 27.61
C ASN A 19 4.37 11.84 26.96
N ALA A 20 3.50 12.58 27.64
CA ALA A 20 2.19 12.95 27.13
C ALA A 20 2.21 13.89 25.89
N ALA A 21 3.32 14.57 25.64
CA ALA A 21 3.48 15.43 24.46
C ALA A 21 3.91 14.68 23.20
N GLN A 22 4.14 13.37 23.31
CA GLN A 22 4.61 12.55 22.19
C GLN A 22 3.60 12.50 21.06
N THR A 23 4.13 12.61 19.84
CA THR A 23 3.35 12.58 18.61
C THR A 23 3.87 11.50 17.67
N PHE A 24 3.03 11.07 16.75
CA PHE A 24 3.38 10.10 15.72
C PHE A 24 2.57 10.33 14.44
N GLU A 25 2.98 9.70 13.34
CA GLU A 25 2.35 9.88 12.02
C GLU A 25 1.64 8.62 11.51
N ALA A 26 2.09 7.43 11.93
CA ALA A 26 1.60 6.17 11.43
C ALA A 26 1.34 5.15 12.54
N PHE A 27 0.36 4.28 12.32
CA PHE A 27 0.17 3.08 13.14
C PHE A 27 0.90 1.89 12.51
N ALA A 28 1.58 1.10 13.35
CA ALA A 28 2.24 -0.13 12.96
C ALA A 28 1.85 -1.28 13.92
N PHE A 29 1.56 -2.46 13.39
CA PHE A 29 1.33 -3.70 14.16
C PHE A 29 2.39 -4.76 13.88
N ASP A 30 3.32 -4.48 12.99
CA ASP A 30 4.49 -5.29 12.66
C ASP A 30 5.73 -4.42 12.90
N SER A 31 6.55 -4.79 13.91
CA SER A 31 7.76 -4.05 14.29
C SER A 31 8.71 -3.84 13.10
N ARG A 32 8.72 -4.79 12.16
CA ARG A 32 9.54 -4.73 10.94
C ARG A 32 9.13 -3.65 9.95
N ARG A 33 7.96 -3.03 10.12
CA ARG A 33 7.45 -1.93 9.29
C ARG A 33 7.67 -0.54 9.91
N ILE A 34 8.31 -0.48 11.06
CA ILE A 34 8.64 0.78 11.71
C ILE A 34 9.92 1.32 11.11
N HIS A 35 9.90 2.59 10.74
CA HIS A 35 11.02 3.33 10.18
C HIS A 35 11.37 4.49 11.11
N ALA A 36 12.64 4.61 11.50
CA ALA A 36 13.09 5.65 12.43
C ALA A 36 12.79 7.08 11.94
N ALA A 37 12.65 7.26 10.62
CA ALA A 37 12.30 8.55 10.02
C ALA A 37 10.83 8.95 10.22
N ILE A 38 9.93 7.97 10.50
CA ILE A 38 8.49 8.21 10.69
C ILE A 38 8.14 7.87 12.14
N PRO A 39 7.89 8.86 13.00
CA PRO A 39 7.38 8.60 14.35
C PRO A 39 6.12 7.72 14.27
N SER A 40 6.15 6.55 14.88
CA SER A 40 5.10 5.55 14.73
C SER A 40 4.52 5.13 16.08
N CYS A 41 3.22 4.79 16.07
CA CYS A 41 2.58 4.11 17.18
C CYS A 41 2.57 2.60 16.91
N PHE A 42 3.36 1.84 17.66
CA PHE A 42 3.33 0.38 17.60
C PHE A 42 2.17 -0.18 18.41
N ILE A 43 1.37 -1.04 17.80
CA ILE A 43 0.21 -1.69 18.44
C ILE A 43 0.58 -3.13 18.78
N ALA A 44 0.78 -3.43 20.07
CA ALA A 44 1.07 -4.77 20.55
C ALA A 44 -0.23 -5.57 20.72
N LEU A 45 -0.49 -6.47 19.78
CA LEU A 45 -1.68 -7.32 19.78
C LEU A 45 -1.33 -8.76 20.17
N THR A 46 -2.16 -9.39 20.97
CA THR A 46 -2.09 -10.83 21.23
C THR A 46 -3.04 -11.58 20.29
N THR A 47 -2.52 -12.55 19.57
CA THR A 47 -3.26 -13.43 18.66
C THR A 47 -3.08 -14.89 19.10
N PRO A 48 -3.88 -15.86 18.58
CA PRO A 48 -3.67 -17.28 18.89
C PRO A 48 -2.27 -17.82 18.52
N HIS A 49 -1.53 -17.13 17.66
CA HIS A 49 -0.26 -17.60 17.08
C HIS A 49 0.96 -16.75 17.46
N ALA A 50 0.76 -15.56 18.03
CA ALA A 50 1.85 -14.66 18.39
C ALA A 50 1.39 -13.62 19.43
N ASP A 51 2.31 -13.21 20.30
CA ASP A 51 2.11 -12.07 21.21
C ASP A 51 2.95 -10.88 20.75
N GLY A 52 2.27 -9.81 20.30
CA GLY A 52 2.92 -8.57 19.87
C GLY A 52 3.72 -7.87 20.97
N HIS A 53 3.46 -8.16 22.24
CA HIS A 53 4.19 -7.58 23.36
C HIS A 53 5.66 -8.02 23.42
N GLU A 54 6.00 -9.17 22.84
CA GLU A 54 7.38 -9.64 22.71
C GLU A 54 8.22 -8.76 21.76
N TYR A 55 7.57 -8.01 20.87
CA TYR A 55 8.22 -7.17 19.86
C TYR A 55 8.28 -5.69 20.23
N ILE A 56 7.87 -5.29 21.46
CA ILE A 56 7.87 -3.88 21.88
C ILE A 56 9.28 -3.31 21.88
N GLU A 57 10.26 -4.00 22.44
CA GLU A 57 11.66 -3.54 22.48
C GLU A 57 12.26 -3.41 21.06
N GLU A 58 11.91 -4.35 20.17
CA GLU A 58 12.29 -4.23 18.76
C GLU A 58 11.64 -3.00 18.10
N ALA A 59 10.36 -2.76 18.37
CA ALA A 59 9.65 -1.60 17.85
C ALA A 59 10.26 -0.28 18.34
N ILE A 60 10.65 -0.20 19.61
CA ILE A 60 11.33 0.95 20.20
C ILE A 60 12.69 1.16 19.52
N SER A 61 13.51 0.10 19.41
CA SER A 61 14.83 0.18 18.76
C SER A 61 14.77 0.62 17.29
N ARG A 62 13.59 0.42 16.63
CA ARG A 62 13.33 0.84 15.26
C ARG A 62 12.71 2.24 15.14
N GLY A 63 12.46 2.92 16.27
CA GLY A 63 11.99 4.30 16.30
C GLY A 63 10.48 4.47 16.53
N ALA A 64 9.80 3.48 17.11
CA ALA A 64 8.46 3.70 17.62
C ALA A 64 8.49 4.78 18.73
N SER A 65 7.68 5.81 18.58
CA SER A 65 7.59 6.91 19.53
C SER A 65 6.42 6.77 20.51
N VAL A 66 5.43 5.96 20.13
CA VAL A 66 4.24 5.63 20.93
C VAL A 66 4.03 4.13 20.91
N ILE A 67 3.69 3.55 22.03
CA ILE A 67 3.37 2.12 22.16
C ILE A 67 1.95 1.97 22.69
N LEU A 68 1.11 1.25 21.97
CA LEU A 68 -0.23 0.84 22.41
C LEU A 68 -0.20 -0.64 22.83
N CYS A 69 -0.39 -0.93 24.11
CA CYS A 69 -0.22 -2.26 24.69
C CYS A 69 -1.14 -2.50 25.90
N LYS A 70 -1.11 -3.71 26.46
CA LYS A 70 -1.91 -4.05 27.65
C LYS A 70 -1.31 -3.49 28.94
N ASP A 71 0.00 -3.58 29.07
CA ASP A 71 0.73 -3.18 30.29
C ASP A 71 2.07 -2.53 29.90
N ALA A 72 2.41 -1.43 30.60
CA ALA A 72 3.60 -0.65 30.30
C ALA A 72 4.30 -0.03 31.52
N GLU A 73 3.86 -0.29 32.77
CA GLU A 73 4.40 0.44 33.93
C GLU A 73 5.95 0.37 34.01
N ALA A 74 6.49 -0.85 33.93
CA ALA A 74 7.95 -1.04 33.97
C ALA A 74 8.68 -0.44 32.75
N ARG A 75 8.08 -0.54 31.57
CA ARG A 75 8.66 -0.02 30.31
C ARG A 75 8.61 1.51 30.26
N ALA A 76 7.54 2.13 30.75
CA ALA A 76 7.43 3.58 30.81
C ALA A 76 8.48 4.21 31.74
N VAL A 77 8.90 3.50 32.79
CA VAL A 77 10.03 3.92 33.65
C VAL A 77 11.36 3.78 32.93
N ALA A 78 11.53 2.73 32.13
CA ALA A 78 12.77 2.49 31.38
C ALA A 78 12.92 3.45 30.17
N HIS A 79 11.80 3.90 29.59
CA HIS A 79 11.75 4.76 28.39
C HIS A 79 10.88 6.01 28.65
N PRO A 80 11.30 6.94 29.52
CA PRO A 80 10.48 8.11 29.89
C PRO A 80 10.28 9.11 28.74
N GLU A 81 11.08 9.02 27.68
CA GLU A 81 10.96 9.83 26.46
C GLU A 81 9.81 9.39 25.56
N LEU A 82 9.34 8.14 25.70
CA LEU A 82 8.24 7.58 24.89
C LEU A 82 6.87 7.76 25.55
N ALA A 83 5.83 7.56 24.78
CA ALA A 83 4.46 7.47 25.31
C ALA A 83 3.95 6.03 25.23
N PHE A 84 3.33 5.55 26.29
CA PHE A 84 2.68 4.24 26.36
C PHE A 84 1.19 4.44 26.64
N ILE A 85 0.36 3.97 25.72
CA ILE A 85 -1.10 3.93 25.86
C ILE A 85 -1.47 2.53 26.31
N THR A 86 -2.05 2.37 27.50
CA THR A 86 -2.39 1.06 28.04
C THR A 86 -3.89 0.85 28.14
N HIS A 87 -4.33 -0.33 27.68
CA HIS A 87 -5.71 -0.78 27.75
C HIS A 87 -5.74 -2.32 27.69
N GLU A 88 -6.71 -2.97 28.37
CA GLU A 88 -6.87 -4.42 28.32
C GLU A 88 -7.00 -4.97 26.89
N ASP A 89 -7.65 -4.21 26.01
CA ASP A 89 -7.76 -4.49 24.58
C ASP A 89 -7.18 -3.32 23.75
N PRO A 90 -5.93 -3.42 23.27
CA PRO A 90 -5.33 -2.42 22.40
C PRO A 90 -6.07 -2.24 21.06
N LEU A 91 -6.73 -3.29 20.56
CA LEU A 91 -7.51 -3.20 19.32
C LEU A 91 -8.74 -2.31 19.49
N LEU A 92 -9.40 -2.37 20.65
CA LEU A 92 -10.52 -1.51 20.98
C LEU A 92 -10.12 -0.02 20.95
N VAL A 93 -8.95 0.31 21.49
CA VAL A 93 -8.42 1.69 21.45
C VAL A 93 -8.29 2.20 20.00
N LEU A 94 -7.73 1.36 19.13
CA LEU A 94 -7.61 1.69 17.70
C LEU A 94 -9.00 1.83 17.05
N GLN A 95 -9.96 0.99 17.40
CA GLN A 95 -11.32 1.05 16.86
C GLN A 95 -12.06 2.33 17.31
N GLU A 96 -11.94 2.73 18.58
CA GLU A 96 -12.55 3.98 19.05
C GLU A 96 -11.91 5.22 18.39
N TRP A 97 -10.60 5.18 18.16
CA TRP A 97 -9.93 6.20 17.36
C TRP A 97 -10.44 6.22 15.91
N ALA A 98 -10.52 5.06 15.26
CA ALA A 98 -11.06 4.91 13.91
C ALA A 98 -12.51 5.44 13.82
N LYS A 99 -13.34 5.13 14.80
CA LYS A 99 -14.72 5.64 14.90
C LYS A 99 -14.76 7.17 15.01
N LYS A 100 -13.87 7.79 15.79
CA LYS A 100 -13.72 9.25 15.85
C LYS A 100 -13.36 9.82 14.47
N LYS A 101 -12.39 9.21 13.78
CA LYS A 101 -11.98 9.60 12.42
C LYS A 101 -13.11 9.44 11.41
N ARG A 102 -13.86 8.31 11.49
CA ARG A 102 -15.06 8.08 10.68
C ARG A 102 -16.12 9.16 10.89
N ASN A 103 -16.36 9.55 12.14
CA ASN A 103 -17.35 10.58 12.47
C ASN A 103 -16.96 11.98 11.99
N ALA A 104 -15.66 12.22 11.80
CA ALA A 104 -15.15 13.48 11.27
C ALA A 104 -15.14 13.53 9.73
N LEU A 105 -15.38 12.41 9.03
CA LEU A 105 -15.46 12.37 7.57
C LEU A 105 -16.69 13.18 7.10
N PRO A 106 -16.51 14.24 6.30
CA PRO A 106 -17.60 15.15 5.96
C PRO A 106 -18.59 14.55 4.93
N GLY A 107 -18.17 13.60 4.13
CA GLY A 107 -18.99 13.00 3.09
C GLY A 107 -19.29 11.53 3.31
N SER A 108 -19.57 10.82 2.22
CA SER A 108 -20.03 9.43 2.27
C SER A 108 -18.90 8.44 2.47
N LEU A 109 -19.15 7.40 3.28
CA LEU A 109 -18.36 6.18 3.32
C LEU A 109 -19.12 5.12 2.53
N LEU A 110 -18.48 4.59 1.47
CA LEU A 110 -18.95 3.43 0.74
C LEU A 110 -18.25 2.18 1.28
N ALA A 111 -19.02 1.18 1.71
CA ALA A 111 -18.51 -0.09 2.17
C ALA A 111 -18.70 -1.18 1.13
N ILE A 112 -17.66 -2.00 0.91
CA ILE A 112 -17.69 -3.12 -0.04
C ILE A 112 -17.51 -4.43 0.72
N THR A 113 -18.48 -5.35 0.59
CA THR A 113 -18.34 -6.72 1.10
C THR A 113 -18.81 -7.77 0.09
N GLY A 114 -18.59 -9.02 0.43
CA GLY A 114 -18.90 -10.20 -0.36
C GLY A 114 -17.85 -11.29 -0.16
N SER A 115 -17.96 -12.42 -0.83
CA SER A 115 -17.00 -13.51 -0.71
C SER A 115 -15.75 -13.26 -1.56
N THR A 116 -15.92 -12.92 -2.83
CA THR A 116 -14.84 -12.69 -3.79
C THR A 116 -14.97 -11.31 -4.46
N GLY A 117 -13.92 -10.82 -5.12
CA GLY A 117 -13.97 -9.59 -5.92
C GLY A 117 -13.83 -8.28 -5.15
N LYS A 118 -13.98 -8.24 -3.84
CA LYS A 118 -13.96 -6.99 -3.02
C LYS A 118 -12.80 -6.05 -3.37
N THR A 119 -11.59 -6.55 -3.37
CA THR A 119 -10.39 -5.74 -3.66
C THR A 119 -10.39 -5.26 -5.11
N VAL A 120 -10.79 -6.10 -6.06
CA VAL A 120 -10.87 -5.73 -7.48
C VAL A 120 -11.90 -4.62 -7.67
N VAL A 121 -13.10 -4.82 -7.13
CA VAL A 121 -14.18 -3.82 -7.19
C VAL A 121 -13.75 -2.50 -6.54
N LYS A 122 -13.10 -2.54 -5.39
CA LYS A 122 -12.58 -1.35 -4.71
C LYS A 122 -11.57 -0.57 -5.58
N GLU A 123 -10.59 -1.26 -6.14
CA GLU A 123 -9.55 -0.60 -6.94
C GLU A 123 -10.10 -0.09 -8.28
N TRP A 124 -10.97 -0.86 -8.94
CA TRP A 124 -11.61 -0.42 -10.17
C TRP A 124 -12.60 0.73 -9.93
N LEU A 125 -13.38 0.66 -8.86
CA LEU A 125 -14.23 1.78 -8.45
C LEU A 125 -13.41 3.07 -8.28
N PHE A 126 -12.28 3.00 -7.58
CA PHE A 126 -11.41 4.16 -7.42
C PHE A 126 -10.87 4.70 -8.75
N GLN A 127 -10.52 3.83 -9.71
CA GLN A 127 -10.14 4.25 -11.06
C GLN A 127 -11.32 4.89 -11.80
N LEU A 128 -12.54 4.34 -11.67
CA LEU A 128 -13.75 4.92 -12.27
C LEU A 128 -14.12 6.28 -11.69
N LEU A 129 -13.76 6.58 -10.44
CA LEU A 129 -13.85 7.92 -9.88
C LEU A 129 -12.83 8.92 -10.49
N GLY A 130 -11.88 8.47 -11.30
CA GLY A 130 -10.79 9.28 -11.85
C GLY A 130 -9.62 9.48 -10.88
N THR A 131 -9.41 8.55 -9.95
CA THR A 131 -8.32 8.58 -8.96
C THR A 131 -8.27 9.87 -8.13
N PRO A 132 -9.38 10.30 -7.50
CA PRO A 132 -9.42 11.58 -6.80
C PRO A 132 -8.60 11.53 -5.50
N LEU A 133 -7.83 12.57 -5.24
CA LEU A 133 -6.97 12.68 -4.06
C LEU A 133 -7.74 12.87 -2.74
N ASN A 134 -8.98 13.32 -2.81
CA ASN A 134 -9.86 13.54 -1.66
C ASN A 134 -10.72 12.32 -1.29
N VAL A 135 -10.52 11.17 -1.95
CA VAL A 135 -11.18 9.90 -1.61
C VAL A 135 -10.18 8.95 -0.98
N HIS A 136 -10.41 8.58 0.26
CA HIS A 136 -9.64 7.53 0.92
C HIS A 136 -10.12 6.15 0.49
N ARG A 137 -9.20 5.18 0.36
CA ARG A 137 -9.57 3.78 0.18
C ARG A 137 -8.73 2.85 1.05
N THR A 138 -9.30 1.71 1.41
CA THR A 138 -8.57 0.66 2.14
C THR A 138 -7.27 0.30 1.40
N PRO A 139 -6.08 0.43 2.01
CA PRO A 139 -4.83 0.02 1.41
C PRO A 139 -4.78 -1.50 1.18
N GLY A 140 -4.40 -1.93 -0.02
CA GLY A 140 -4.30 -3.36 -0.35
C GLY A 140 -5.61 -4.10 -0.05
N SER A 141 -5.54 -5.19 0.74
CA SER A 141 -6.70 -5.99 1.18
C SER A 141 -6.82 -5.98 2.71
N PHE A 142 -6.67 -4.81 3.36
CA PHE A 142 -6.80 -4.64 4.82
C PHE A 142 -8.28 -4.68 5.23
N ASN A 143 -8.91 -5.83 5.08
CA ASN A 143 -10.34 -6.04 5.28
C ASN A 143 -10.72 -6.83 6.55
N SER A 144 -9.73 -7.26 7.36
CA SER A 144 -9.95 -7.82 8.69
C SER A 144 -10.32 -6.74 9.71
N THR A 145 -10.81 -7.11 10.88
CA THR A 145 -11.16 -6.18 11.97
C THR A 145 -10.03 -5.18 12.26
N LEU A 146 -8.79 -5.64 12.39
CA LEU A 146 -7.62 -4.78 12.53
C LEU A 146 -7.36 -3.94 11.28
N GLY A 147 -7.43 -4.56 10.10
CA GLY A 147 -7.18 -3.88 8.83
C GLY A 147 -8.15 -2.75 8.55
N ILE A 148 -9.43 -2.94 8.86
CA ILE A 148 -10.46 -1.90 8.72
C ILE A 148 -10.19 -0.75 9.69
N ALA A 149 -9.89 -1.05 10.96
CA ALA A 149 -9.59 -0.02 11.96
C ALA A 149 -8.34 0.79 11.56
N LEU A 150 -7.28 0.16 11.07
CA LEU A 150 -6.09 0.82 10.54
C LEU A 150 -6.42 1.69 9.31
N ALA A 151 -7.20 1.17 8.36
CA ALA A 151 -7.57 1.91 7.17
C ALA A 151 -8.33 3.20 7.53
N VAL A 152 -9.34 3.09 8.40
CA VAL A 152 -10.15 4.24 8.83
C VAL A 152 -9.36 5.21 9.72
N SER A 153 -8.43 4.71 10.55
CA SER A 153 -7.54 5.55 11.36
C SER A 153 -6.64 6.46 10.54
N ASN A 154 -6.37 6.09 9.29
CA ASN A 154 -5.57 6.87 8.33
C ASN A 154 -6.39 7.91 7.54
N LEU A 155 -7.66 8.10 7.85
CA LEU A 155 -8.45 9.19 7.29
C LEU A 155 -7.83 10.55 7.67
N GLN A 156 -7.61 11.40 6.66
CA GLN A 156 -7.09 12.76 6.80
C GLN A 156 -8.20 13.78 6.63
N GLU A 157 -7.99 15.00 7.07
CA GLU A 157 -8.95 16.11 6.93
C GLU A 157 -9.21 16.48 5.46
N SER A 158 -8.24 16.20 4.57
CA SER A 158 -8.40 16.39 3.12
C SER A 158 -9.36 15.39 2.48
N HIS A 159 -9.59 14.24 3.10
CA HIS A 159 -10.52 13.24 2.58
C HIS A 159 -11.96 13.68 2.82
N LYS A 160 -12.74 13.69 1.75
CA LYS A 160 -14.17 13.99 1.78
C LYS A 160 -15.01 12.73 1.75
N GLU A 161 -14.52 11.66 1.14
CA GLU A 161 -15.20 10.39 0.98
C GLU A 161 -14.24 9.23 1.26
N ALA A 162 -14.80 8.03 1.49
CA ALA A 162 -14.00 6.84 1.72
C ALA A 162 -14.63 5.60 1.07
N ILE A 163 -13.78 4.70 0.56
CA ILE A 163 -14.13 3.36 0.08
C ILE A 163 -13.47 2.34 0.99
N ILE A 164 -14.26 1.62 1.76
CA ILE A 164 -13.76 0.67 2.77
C ILE A 164 -14.14 -0.76 2.39
N GLU A 165 -13.12 -1.59 2.21
CA GLU A 165 -13.28 -3.03 2.01
C GLU A 165 -13.51 -3.70 3.37
N VAL A 166 -14.64 -4.44 3.52
CA VAL A 166 -15.04 -5.07 4.78
C VAL A 166 -15.13 -6.58 4.56
N GLY A 167 -14.28 -7.31 5.27
CA GLY A 167 -14.29 -8.77 5.34
C GLY A 167 -14.77 -9.26 6.69
N ILE A 168 -15.18 -10.53 6.73
CA ILE A 168 -15.47 -11.26 7.96
C ILE A 168 -14.86 -12.65 7.88
N ASP A 169 -14.52 -13.20 9.04
CA ASP A 169 -14.01 -14.56 9.22
C ASP A 169 -14.91 -15.44 10.10
N ARG A 170 -15.85 -14.82 10.83
CA ARG A 170 -16.74 -15.53 11.77
C ARG A 170 -18.05 -14.77 11.99
N PRO A 171 -19.11 -15.47 12.46
CA PRO A 171 -20.38 -14.86 12.81
C PRO A 171 -20.26 -13.74 13.88
N GLY A 172 -21.16 -12.76 13.83
CA GLY A 172 -21.27 -11.66 14.80
C GLY A 172 -20.30 -10.51 14.59
N THR A 173 -19.41 -10.57 13.60
CA THR A 173 -18.42 -9.50 13.34
C THR A 173 -18.93 -8.40 12.41
N MET A 174 -19.78 -8.74 11.44
CA MET A 174 -20.26 -7.74 10.48
C MET A 174 -21.18 -6.71 11.09
N GLY A 175 -22.11 -7.12 11.98
CA GLY A 175 -22.98 -6.21 12.70
C GLY A 175 -22.18 -5.20 13.53
N ALA A 176 -21.11 -5.63 14.18
CA ALA A 176 -20.19 -4.76 14.90
C ALA A 176 -19.53 -3.74 13.94
N HIS A 177 -19.07 -4.18 12.76
CA HIS A 177 -18.49 -3.28 11.75
C HIS A 177 -19.53 -2.28 11.23
N ALA A 178 -20.73 -2.73 10.89
CA ALA A 178 -21.84 -1.87 10.44
C ALA A 178 -22.14 -0.77 11.46
N HIS A 179 -22.18 -1.12 12.75
CA HIS A 179 -22.52 -0.21 13.82
C HIS A 179 -21.55 0.98 13.95
N TRP A 180 -20.24 0.77 13.82
CA TRP A 180 -19.28 1.87 13.98
C TRP A 180 -18.86 2.51 12.67
N LEU A 181 -18.81 1.76 11.55
CA LEU A 181 -18.52 2.30 10.20
C LEU A 181 -19.66 3.17 9.69
N ARG A 182 -20.91 2.76 9.94
CA ARG A 182 -22.13 3.42 9.46
C ARG A 182 -21.99 3.85 8.01
N PRO A 183 -21.83 2.91 7.08
CA PRO A 183 -21.68 3.25 5.67
C PRO A 183 -22.97 3.89 5.15
N ALA A 184 -22.84 5.04 4.46
CA ALA A 184 -23.95 5.64 3.76
C ALA A 184 -24.26 4.90 2.46
N LEU A 185 -23.21 4.38 1.81
CA LEU A 185 -23.30 3.64 0.56
C LEU A 185 -22.73 2.23 0.73
N GLY A 186 -23.30 1.27 -0.01
CA GLY A 186 -22.88 -0.13 0.05
C GLY A 186 -22.73 -0.77 -1.33
N VAL A 187 -21.76 -1.68 -1.46
CA VAL A 187 -21.66 -2.60 -2.61
C VAL A 187 -21.51 -4.02 -2.11
N PHE A 188 -22.46 -4.89 -2.51
CA PHE A 188 -22.37 -6.33 -2.28
C PHE A 188 -21.88 -7.01 -3.56
N THR A 189 -20.69 -7.61 -3.54
CA THR A 189 -20.10 -8.20 -4.74
C THR A 189 -20.77 -9.53 -5.10
N ASN A 190 -20.60 -10.53 -4.23
CA ASN A 190 -21.20 -11.86 -4.40
C ASN A 190 -21.15 -12.66 -3.10
N LEU A 191 -21.84 -13.81 -3.11
CA LEU A 191 -21.70 -14.85 -2.11
C LEU A 191 -21.04 -16.08 -2.73
N GLY A 192 -20.09 -16.65 -2.02
CA GLY A 192 -19.38 -17.88 -2.34
C GLY A 192 -18.94 -18.57 -1.04
N ASN A 193 -18.15 -19.63 -1.14
CA ASN A 193 -17.78 -20.48 -0.01
C ASN A 193 -16.59 -19.96 0.82
N ALA A 194 -16.06 -18.76 0.54
CA ALA A 194 -14.99 -18.19 1.33
C ALA A 194 -15.45 -17.98 2.78
N HIS A 195 -14.78 -18.64 3.74
CA HIS A 195 -15.12 -18.65 5.17
C HIS A 195 -16.46 -19.36 5.51
N ALA A 196 -17.05 -20.12 4.57
CA ALA A 196 -18.32 -20.83 4.80
C ALA A 196 -18.21 -21.87 5.93
N GLU A 197 -17.01 -22.39 6.21
CA GLU A 197 -16.73 -23.35 7.28
C GLU A 197 -17.04 -22.83 8.70
N HIS A 198 -17.20 -21.54 8.88
CA HIS A 198 -17.53 -20.91 10.16
C HIS A 198 -19.02 -20.60 10.33
N PHE A 199 -19.85 -20.95 9.34
CA PHE A 199 -21.30 -20.72 9.32
C PHE A 199 -22.06 -22.03 9.20
N SER A 200 -23.25 -22.09 9.77
CA SER A 200 -24.08 -23.29 9.74
C SER A 200 -24.61 -23.61 8.36
N ASP A 201 -24.95 -22.60 7.59
CA ASP A 201 -25.42 -22.70 6.22
C ASP A 201 -25.16 -21.43 5.37
N GLU A 202 -25.50 -21.50 4.10
CA GLU A 202 -25.33 -20.39 3.14
C GLU A 202 -26.18 -19.16 3.50
N ASN A 203 -27.34 -19.35 4.12
CA ASN A 203 -28.23 -18.24 4.46
C ASN A 203 -27.69 -17.46 5.68
N GLU A 204 -27.15 -18.16 6.68
CA GLU A 204 -26.47 -17.51 7.81
C GLU A 204 -25.25 -16.71 7.31
N HIS A 205 -24.43 -17.30 6.44
CA HIS A 205 -23.28 -16.62 5.85
C HIS A 205 -23.68 -15.39 5.02
N PHE A 206 -24.77 -15.49 4.24
CA PHE A 206 -25.31 -14.37 3.49
C PHE A 206 -25.84 -13.28 4.42
N THR A 207 -26.65 -13.67 5.42
CA THR A 207 -27.25 -12.76 6.40
C THR A 207 -26.17 -11.97 7.13
N GLU A 208 -25.14 -12.65 7.63
CA GLU A 208 -24.03 -12.00 8.32
C GLU A 208 -23.38 -10.92 7.46
N LYS A 209 -23.03 -11.24 6.19
CA LYS A 209 -22.44 -10.25 5.28
C LYS A 209 -23.41 -9.10 4.95
N TRP A 210 -24.70 -9.39 4.85
CA TRP A 210 -25.72 -8.41 4.51
C TRP A 210 -25.97 -7.38 5.61
N LEU A 211 -25.67 -7.73 6.90
CA LEU A 211 -25.79 -6.80 8.03
C LEU A 211 -25.00 -5.50 7.83
N LEU A 212 -23.96 -5.52 6.98
CA LEU A 212 -23.19 -4.30 6.67
C LEU A 212 -24.07 -3.17 6.12
N PHE A 213 -25.18 -3.51 5.48
CA PHE A 213 -26.04 -2.57 4.76
C PHE A 213 -27.27 -2.11 5.54
N GLU A 214 -27.46 -2.57 6.79
CA GLU A 214 -28.63 -2.25 7.63
C GLU A 214 -28.81 -0.74 7.84
N GLY A 215 -27.86 0.06 7.74
CA GLY A 215 -27.98 1.52 7.90
C GLY A 215 -27.63 2.32 6.65
N CYS A 216 -27.43 1.65 5.50
CA CYS A 216 -27.10 2.36 4.27
C CYS A 216 -28.28 3.18 3.73
N GLU A 217 -27.99 4.35 3.22
CA GLU A 217 -28.94 5.18 2.49
C GLU A 217 -29.24 4.59 1.11
N ARG A 218 -28.20 4.05 0.45
CA ARG A 218 -28.29 3.39 -0.85
C ARG A 218 -27.24 2.29 -0.97
N MET A 219 -27.53 1.30 -1.83
CA MET A 219 -26.55 0.27 -2.14
C MET A 219 -26.56 -0.10 -3.63
N ALA A 220 -25.58 -0.89 -4.06
CA ALA A 220 -25.53 -1.49 -5.38
C ALA A 220 -25.21 -2.98 -5.27
N THR A 221 -25.89 -3.80 -6.07
CA THR A 221 -25.67 -5.25 -6.15
C THR A 221 -26.35 -5.86 -7.36
N HIS A 222 -26.02 -7.12 -7.69
CA HIS A 222 -26.77 -7.89 -8.67
C HIS A 222 -28.19 -8.19 -8.17
N ARG A 223 -29.20 -8.16 -9.07
CA ARG A 223 -30.62 -8.48 -8.78
C ARG A 223 -30.80 -9.75 -7.97
N LYS A 224 -30.12 -10.83 -8.29
CA LYS A 224 -30.22 -12.12 -7.57
C LYS A 224 -29.96 -12.04 -6.07
N TRP A 225 -29.01 -11.17 -5.64
CA TRP A 225 -28.67 -11.00 -4.22
C TRP A 225 -29.69 -10.14 -3.49
N TRP A 226 -30.23 -9.15 -4.19
CA TRP A 226 -31.33 -8.35 -3.69
C TRP A 226 -32.58 -9.18 -3.43
N ASP A 227 -32.96 -10.02 -4.40
CA ASP A 227 -34.12 -10.92 -4.28
C ASP A 227 -33.91 -11.93 -3.15
N LYS A 228 -32.69 -12.46 -2.98
CA LYS A 228 -32.33 -13.33 -1.85
C LYS A 228 -32.49 -12.62 -0.50
N ALA A 229 -32.06 -11.37 -0.39
CA ALA A 229 -32.23 -10.59 0.84
C ALA A 229 -33.70 -10.36 1.18
N GLN A 230 -34.53 -10.03 0.17
CA GLN A 230 -35.97 -9.90 0.35
C GLN A 230 -36.62 -11.21 0.80
N ALA A 231 -36.24 -12.31 0.16
CA ALA A 231 -36.77 -13.64 0.50
C ALA A 231 -36.44 -14.08 1.93
N LEU A 232 -35.31 -13.59 2.48
CA LEU A 232 -34.88 -13.82 3.86
C LEU A 232 -35.44 -12.78 4.85
N GLY A 233 -36.22 -11.79 4.38
CA GLY A 233 -36.76 -10.73 5.21
C GLY A 233 -35.70 -9.76 5.76
N LEU A 234 -34.55 -9.65 5.11
CA LEU A 234 -33.47 -8.76 5.53
C LEU A 234 -33.75 -7.32 5.11
N PRO A 235 -33.18 -6.31 5.84
CA PRO A 235 -33.26 -4.91 5.45
C PRO A 235 -32.73 -4.69 4.02
N THR A 236 -33.53 -4.04 3.17
CA THR A 236 -33.19 -3.75 1.78
C THR A 236 -33.25 -2.25 1.53
N PRO A 237 -32.13 -1.51 1.74
CA PRO A 237 -32.10 -0.07 1.45
C PRO A 237 -32.28 0.18 -0.06
N PRO A 238 -32.69 1.39 -0.49
CA PRO A 238 -32.80 1.72 -1.91
C PRO A 238 -31.57 1.28 -2.69
N ALA A 239 -31.76 0.52 -3.79
CA ALA A 239 -30.65 -0.12 -4.47
C ALA A 239 -30.58 0.23 -5.96
N LEU A 240 -29.38 0.49 -6.45
CA LEU A 240 -29.01 0.45 -7.85
C LEU A 240 -28.70 -1.00 -8.22
N LEU A 241 -29.63 -1.62 -8.91
CA LEU A 241 -29.52 -3.03 -9.28
C LEU A 241 -28.88 -3.19 -10.65
N TRP A 242 -28.07 -4.24 -10.78
CA TRP A 242 -27.55 -4.62 -12.07
C TRP A 242 -27.88 -6.08 -12.37
N GLY A 243 -28.00 -6.39 -13.66
CA GLY A 243 -28.39 -7.70 -14.16
C GLY A 243 -29.21 -7.59 -15.44
N PRO A 244 -29.53 -8.72 -16.09
CA PRO A 244 -30.34 -8.70 -17.30
C PRO A 244 -31.69 -7.99 -17.10
N GLY A 245 -31.95 -6.98 -17.92
CA GLY A 245 -33.19 -6.18 -17.86
C GLY A 245 -33.23 -5.12 -16.76
N GLU A 246 -32.15 -4.88 -16.04
CA GLU A 246 -32.04 -3.79 -15.07
C GLU A 246 -31.51 -2.50 -15.74
N GLU A 247 -31.56 -1.38 -15.00
CA GLU A 247 -30.99 -0.11 -15.46
C GLU A 247 -29.49 -0.22 -15.82
N LEU A 248 -28.75 -1.01 -15.05
CA LEU A 248 -27.38 -1.41 -15.36
C LEU A 248 -27.37 -2.85 -15.92
N ASP A 249 -27.75 -2.97 -17.19
CA ASP A 249 -27.68 -4.26 -17.88
C ASP A 249 -26.23 -4.60 -18.25
N PRO A 250 -25.77 -5.86 -18.08
CA PRO A 250 -24.45 -6.31 -18.52
C PRO A 250 -24.15 -6.03 -20.00
N ASP A 251 -25.17 -5.90 -20.86
CA ASP A 251 -25.00 -5.54 -22.27
C ASP A 251 -24.35 -4.16 -22.48
N LEU A 252 -24.38 -3.28 -21.48
CA LEU A 252 -23.61 -2.02 -21.48
C LEU A 252 -22.10 -2.24 -21.63
N LEU A 253 -21.61 -3.44 -21.31
CA LEU A 253 -20.19 -3.78 -21.37
C LEU A 253 -19.79 -4.53 -22.65
N ASN A 254 -20.72 -4.74 -23.61
CA ASN A 254 -20.44 -5.47 -24.85
C ASN A 254 -19.32 -4.85 -25.70
N GLU A 255 -19.07 -3.55 -25.57
CA GLU A 255 -17.97 -2.85 -26.24
C GLU A 255 -16.63 -2.90 -25.47
N VAL A 256 -16.63 -3.50 -24.27
CA VAL A 256 -15.46 -3.59 -23.40
C VAL A 256 -14.96 -5.03 -23.40
N SER A 257 -13.71 -5.23 -23.82
CA SER A 257 -13.12 -6.59 -23.90
C SER A 257 -12.82 -7.14 -22.52
N PHE A 258 -13.82 -7.66 -21.83
CA PHE A 258 -13.62 -8.47 -20.63
C PHE A 258 -13.67 -9.97 -20.99
N THR A 259 -12.67 -10.70 -20.52
CA THR A 259 -12.61 -12.15 -20.63
C THR A 259 -13.10 -12.79 -19.33
N GLY A 260 -14.22 -13.56 -19.41
CA GLY A 260 -14.77 -14.34 -18.30
C GLY A 260 -15.81 -13.62 -17.42
N GLY A 261 -16.80 -14.37 -16.93
CA GLY A 261 -17.92 -13.87 -16.13
C GLY A 261 -17.52 -13.19 -14.81
N TYR A 262 -16.44 -13.64 -14.17
CA TYR A 262 -15.94 -13.03 -12.93
C TYR A 262 -15.45 -11.58 -13.15
N THR A 263 -14.78 -11.35 -14.25
CA THR A 263 -14.31 -10.01 -14.61
C THR A 263 -15.49 -9.08 -14.91
N LEU A 264 -16.51 -9.60 -15.60
CA LEU A 264 -17.76 -8.89 -15.87
C LEU A 264 -18.50 -8.54 -14.57
N GLU A 265 -18.66 -9.49 -13.64
CA GLU A 265 -19.35 -9.26 -12.36
C GLU A 265 -18.64 -8.18 -11.53
N ASN A 266 -17.30 -8.19 -11.49
CA ASN A 266 -16.52 -7.17 -10.80
C ASN A 266 -16.65 -5.80 -11.49
N ALA A 267 -16.64 -5.77 -12.82
CA ALA A 267 -16.79 -4.54 -13.58
C ALA A 267 -18.17 -3.90 -13.37
N MET A 268 -19.23 -4.71 -13.37
CA MET A 268 -20.59 -4.24 -13.09
C MET A 268 -20.73 -3.71 -11.66
N ASN A 269 -20.16 -4.40 -10.67
CA ASN A 269 -20.14 -3.91 -9.27
C ASN A 269 -19.36 -2.60 -9.12
N ALA A 270 -18.21 -2.46 -9.80
CA ALA A 270 -17.41 -1.23 -9.78
C ALA A 270 -18.13 -0.08 -10.48
N LEU A 271 -18.76 -0.35 -11.63
CA LEU A 271 -19.58 0.61 -12.39
C LEU A 271 -20.76 1.10 -11.53
N ALA A 272 -21.52 0.17 -10.95
CA ALA A 272 -22.65 0.50 -10.08
C ALA A 272 -22.19 1.30 -8.84
N GLY A 273 -21.06 0.95 -8.24
CA GLY A 273 -20.46 1.72 -7.15
C GLY A 273 -20.06 3.14 -7.57
N ALA A 274 -19.50 3.33 -8.77
CA ALA A 274 -19.13 4.65 -9.29
C ALA A 274 -20.35 5.54 -9.52
N VAL A 275 -21.40 4.98 -10.13
CA VAL A 275 -22.68 5.68 -10.32
C VAL A 275 -23.32 6.03 -8.96
N LEU A 276 -23.22 5.12 -7.97
CA LEU A 276 -23.71 5.35 -6.63
C LEU A 276 -22.99 6.51 -5.94
N MET A 277 -21.69 6.68 -6.19
CA MET A 277 -20.86 7.80 -5.72
C MET A 277 -20.98 9.07 -6.59
N GLY A 278 -21.91 9.10 -7.55
CA GLY A 278 -22.26 10.30 -8.31
C GLY A 278 -21.50 10.48 -9.63
N VAL A 279 -20.73 9.49 -10.10
CA VAL A 279 -20.12 9.55 -11.44
C VAL A 279 -21.20 9.35 -12.49
N PRO A 280 -21.34 10.23 -13.50
CA PRO A 280 -22.26 10.00 -14.59
C PRO A 280 -21.99 8.67 -15.31
N LEU A 281 -23.04 7.90 -15.62
CA LEU A 281 -22.91 6.56 -16.23
C LEU A 281 -22.02 6.55 -17.47
N GLN A 282 -22.23 7.51 -18.37
CA GLN A 282 -21.44 7.61 -19.61
C GLN A 282 -19.94 7.86 -19.36
N GLU A 283 -19.62 8.63 -18.35
CA GLU A 283 -18.25 8.90 -17.95
C GLU A 283 -17.61 7.66 -17.32
N ALA A 284 -18.34 6.97 -16.44
CA ALA A 284 -17.88 5.72 -15.83
C ALA A 284 -17.64 4.63 -16.91
N LEU A 285 -18.54 4.50 -17.90
CA LEU A 285 -18.37 3.59 -19.04
C LEU A 285 -17.15 3.95 -19.89
N ALA A 286 -16.89 5.23 -20.13
CA ALA A 286 -15.71 5.65 -20.86
C ALA A 286 -14.41 5.28 -20.13
N ARG A 287 -14.35 5.50 -18.80
CA ARG A 287 -13.20 5.14 -17.97
C ARG A 287 -13.02 3.62 -17.83
N LEU A 288 -14.10 2.87 -17.90
CA LEU A 288 -14.07 1.42 -17.79
C LEU A 288 -13.25 0.77 -18.93
N LYS A 289 -13.19 1.40 -20.12
CA LYS A 289 -12.37 0.96 -21.26
C LYS A 289 -10.86 1.06 -21.00
N THR A 290 -10.45 1.82 -20.00
CA THR A 290 -9.04 2.09 -19.64
C THR A 290 -8.65 1.53 -18.28
N LEU A 291 -9.47 0.64 -17.70
CA LEU A 291 -9.15 0.03 -16.41
C LEU A 291 -7.87 -0.80 -16.48
N GLU A 292 -7.00 -0.56 -15.53
CA GLU A 292 -5.80 -1.38 -15.37
C GLU A 292 -6.12 -2.67 -14.60
N PRO A 293 -5.68 -3.83 -15.10
CA PRO A 293 -5.80 -5.09 -14.38
C PRO A 293 -5.04 -5.04 -13.05
N LEU A 294 -5.59 -5.65 -12.02
CA LEU A 294 -4.86 -5.80 -10.76
C LEU A 294 -3.82 -6.91 -10.89
N PRO A 295 -2.55 -6.66 -10.53
CA PRO A 295 -1.54 -7.70 -10.49
C PRO A 295 -1.96 -8.89 -9.62
N MET A 296 -1.63 -10.11 -10.05
CA MET A 296 -1.89 -11.37 -9.34
C MET A 296 -3.38 -11.69 -9.09
N ARG A 297 -4.31 -11.10 -9.85
CA ARG A 297 -5.77 -11.28 -9.72
C ARG A 297 -6.39 -11.61 -11.08
N LEU A 298 -6.29 -12.88 -11.50
CA LEU A 298 -6.75 -13.35 -12.82
C LEU A 298 -6.19 -12.49 -13.97
N GLN A 299 -4.96 -12.00 -13.82
CA GLN A 299 -4.30 -11.16 -14.79
C GLN A 299 -3.90 -11.99 -16.01
N GLU A 300 -4.37 -11.59 -17.18
CA GLU A 300 -3.97 -12.18 -18.45
C GLU A 300 -2.70 -11.52 -18.98
N ILE A 301 -1.69 -12.31 -19.31
CA ILE A 301 -0.37 -11.86 -19.71
C ILE A 301 0.08 -12.70 -20.90
N GLU A 302 0.77 -12.08 -21.85
CA GLU A 302 1.46 -12.85 -22.89
C GLU A 302 2.59 -13.70 -22.30
N ALA A 303 2.56 -14.99 -22.59
CA ALA A 303 3.60 -15.91 -22.19
C ALA A 303 4.66 -16.09 -23.30
N LYS A 304 5.81 -16.68 -22.92
CA LYS A 304 6.86 -17.04 -23.87
C LYS A 304 6.31 -17.93 -25.01
N ASP A 305 6.99 -17.95 -26.13
CA ASP A 305 6.66 -18.74 -27.34
C ASP A 305 5.27 -18.47 -27.92
N GLY A 306 4.68 -17.30 -27.63
CA GLY A 306 3.34 -16.93 -28.09
C GLY A 306 2.20 -17.61 -27.31
N GLY A 307 2.48 -18.19 -26.17
CA GLY A 307 1.48 -18.71 -25.25
C GLY A 307 0.76 -17.60 -24.46
N LYS A 308 -0.16 -18.00 -23.60
CA LYS A 308 -0.89 -17.12 -22.67
C LYS A 308 -0.69 -17.57 -21.22
N LEU A 309 -0.69 -16.63 -20.32
CA LEU A 309 -0.60 -16.84 -18.87
C LEU A 309 -1.78 -16.17 -18.19
N ILE A 310 -2.44 -16.87 -17.29
CA ILE A 310 -3.40 -16.31 -16.34
C ILE A 310 -2.74 -16.39 -14.97
N GLU A 311 -2.41 -15.21 -14.40
CA GLU A 311 -1.79 -15.13 -13.09
C GLU A 311 -2.82 -14.77 -12.02
N ASP A 312 -3.01 -15.67 -11.05
CA ASP A 312 -3.89 -15.49 -9.88
C ASP A 312 -3.21 -16.04 -8.62
N THR A 313 -2.11 -15.40 -8.20
CA THR A 313 -1.19 -15.89 -7.17
C THR A 313 -1.37 -15.22 -5.80
N TYR A 314 -2.45 -14.46 -5.60
CA TYR A 314 -2.69 -13.74 -4.35
C TYR A 314 -3.42 -14.58 -3.31
N SER A 315 -4.53 -15.22 -3.68
CA SER A 315 -5.38 -16.03 -2.80
C SER A 315 -5.87 -17.29 -3.52
N SER A 316 -6.20 -18.31 -2.76
CA SER A 316 -6.78 -19.53 -3.32
C SER A 316 -7.74 -20.16 -2.30
N ASP A 317 -8.99 -20.24 -2.68
CA ASP A 317 -10.09 -20.98 -2.08
C ASP A 317 -10.84 -21.74 -3.20
N LEU A 318 -11.81 -22.58 -2.86
CA LEU A 318 -12.50 -23.41 -3.84
C LEU A 318 -13.26 -22.60 -4.90
N ASP A 319 -13.91 -21.50 -4.52
CA ASP A 319 -14.70 -20.70 -5.46
C ASP A 319 -13.81 -19.90 -6.40
N SER A 320 -12.79 -19.25 -5.85
CA SER A 320 -11.82 -18.52 -6.67
C SER A 320 -11.04 -19.46 -7.60
N LEU A 321 -10.80 -20.73 -7.17
CA LEU A 321 -10.21 -21.73 -8.02
C LEU A 321 -11.15 -22.14 -9.15
N ARG A 322 -12.45 -22.36 -8.86
CA ARG A 322 -13.45 -22.67 -9.87
C ARG A 322 -13.51 -21.58 -10.94
N LEU A 323 -13.60 -20.31 -10.51
CA LEU A 323 -13.64 -19.17 -11.43
C LEU A 323 -12.38 -19.08 -12.31
N ALA A 324 -11.20 -19.33 -11.72
CA ALA A 324 -9.94 -19.30 -12.46
C ALA A 324 -9.86 -20.44 -13.49
N LEU A 325 -10.33 -21.63 -13.14
CA LEU A 325 -10.39 -22.77 -14.06
C LEU A 325 -11.43 -22.53 -15.18
N GLU A 326 -12.60 -21.98 -14.87
CA GLU A 326 -13.58 -21.58 -15.88
C GLU A 326 -13.01 -20.55 -16.85
N GLN A 327 -12.29 -19.53 -16.35
CA GLN A 327 -11.63 -18.54 -17.19
C GLN A 327 -10.55 -19.18 -18.07
N LEU A 328 -9.77 -20.12 -17.53
CA LEU A 328 -8.80 -20.88 -18.32
C LEU A 328 -9.46 -21.62 -19.48
N MET A 329 -10.60 -22.27 -19.22
CA MET A 329 -11.33 -23.01 -20.24
C MET A 329 -11.96 -22.11 -21.30
N MET A 330 -12.39 -20.89 -20.94
CA MET A 330 -12.95 -19.90 -21.88
C MET A 330 -11.89 -19.25 -22.78
N GLN A 331 -10.60 -19.39 -22.48
CA GLN A 331 -9.55 -18.76 -23.28
C GLN A 331 -9.51 -19.29 -24.71
N GLN A 332 -9.60 -18.36 -25.66
CA GLN A 332 -9.51 -18.64 -27.09
C GLN A 332 -8.09 -18.46 -27.62
N GLY A 333 -7.80 -19.06 -28.79
CA GLY A 333 -6.53 -18.89 -29.49
C GLY A 333 -5.40 -19.78 -29.00
N THR A 334 -5.66 -20.71 -28.07
CA THR A 334 -4.72 -21.75 -27.65
C THR A 334 -5.48 -23.06 -27.44
N SER A 335 -4.90 -24.19 -27.93
CA SER A 335 -5.52 -25.50 -27.82
C SER A 335 -5.18 -26.24 -26.52
N LYS A 336 -4.06 -25.89 -25.88
CA LYS A 336 -3.59 -26.55 -24.65
C LYS A 336 -3.89 -25.72 -23.43
N LYS A 337 -4.45 -26.34 -22.39
CA LYS A 337 -4.79 -25.73 -21.10
C LYS A 337 -4.00 -26.41 -19.99
N TRP A 338 -3.11 -25.66 -19.37
CA TRP A 338 -2.28 -26.14 -18.25
C TRP A 338 -2.62 -25.38 -16.98
N ALA A 339 -2.47 -26.03 -15.82
CA ALA A 339 -2.67 -25.38 -14.54
C ALA A 339 -1.55 -25.71 -13.56
N VAL A 340 -1.03 -24.69 -12.86
CA VAL A 340 -0.16 -24.82 -11.68
C VAL A 340 -0.91 -24.29 -10.49
N LEU A 341 -1.24 -25.17 -9.55
CA LEU A 341 -2.18 -24.90 -8.46
C LEU A 341 -1.51 -25.19 -7.11
N SER A 342 -1.66 -24.30 -6.12
CA SER A 342 -1.24 -24.61 -4.76
C SER A 342 -2.25 -25.49 -4.03
N THR A 343 -1.80 -26.24 -3.03
CA THR A 343 -2.69 -26.86 -2.03
C THR A 343 -3.46 -25.79 -1.26
N LEU A 344 -4.65 -26.15 -0.77
CA LEU A 344 -5.51 -25.29 0.04
C LEU A 344 -5.21 -25.45 1.54
N ALA A 345 -6.01 -24.80 2.38
CA ALA A 345 -5.76 -24.71 3.82
C ALA A 345 -5.81 -26.07 4.53
N THR A 346 -6.68 -26.97 4.09
CA THR A 346 -6.82 -28.31 4.66
C THR A 346 -6.69 -29.41 3.59
N PRO A 347 -6.39 -30.67 4.00
CA PRO A 347 -6.35 -31.80 3.09
C PRO A 347 -7.69 -32.04 2.36
N GLU A 348 -8.83 -31.84 3.05
CA GLU A 348 -10.17 -32.04 2.52
C GLU A 348 -10.46 -31.03 1.42
N LEU A 349 -10.17 -29.74 1.66
CA LEU A 349 -10.31 -28.68 0.66
C LEU A 349 -9.38 -28.92 -0.53
N THR A 350 -8.18 -29.41 -0.29
CA THR A 350 -7.24 -29.77 -1.36
C THR A 350 -7.78 -30.94 -2.19
N ALA A 351 -8.36 -31.96 -1.56
CA ALA A 351 -8.98 -33.08 -2.26
C ALA A 351 -10.19 -32.63 -3.12
N ALA A 352 -11.02 -31.72 -2.58
CA ALA A 352 -12.14 -31.13 -3.32
C ALA A 352 -11.65 -30.32 -4.53
N ALA A 353 -10.59 -29.51 -4.35
CA ALA A 353 -9.94 -28.76 -5.43
C ALA A 353 -9.37 -29.68 -6.53
N GLN A 354 -8.74 -30.79 -6.12
CA GLN A 354 -8.24 -31.79 -7.06
C GLN A 354 -9.37 -32.48 -7.83
N ALA A 355 -10.46 -32.82 -7.15
CA ALA A 355 -11.65 -33.39 -7.80
C ALA A 355 -12.28 -32.41 -8.80
N MET A 356 -12.33 -31.12 -8.46
CA MET A 356 -12.80 -30.06 -9.36
C MET A 356 -11.89 -29.93 -10.59
N ALA A 357 -10.60 -29.83 -10.41
CA ALA A 357 -9.65 -29.68 -11.51
C ALA A 357 -9.63 -30.91 -12.46
N ARG A 358 -9.85 -32.14 -11.92
CA ARG A 358 -9.98 -33.35 -12.73
C ARG A 358 -11.20 -33.37 -13.63
N LYS A 359 -12.28 -32.65 -13.27
CA LYS A 359 -13.48 -32.53 -14.11
C LYS A 359 -13.28 -31.58 -15.30
N MET A 360 -12.23 -30.76 -15.25
CA MET A 360 -11.85 -29.89 -16.37
C MET A 360 -10.95 -30.64 -17.33
N GLU A 361 -11.15 -30.43 -18.62
CA GLU A 361 -10.35 -31.07 -19.67
C GLU A 361 -8.96 -30.40 -19.81
N LEU A 362 -8.15 -30.49 -18.75
CA LEU A 362 -6.82 -29.90 -18.70
C LEU A 362 -5.77 -30.87 -19.25
N ASN A 363 -4.87 -30.38 -20.10
CA ASN A 363 -3.79 -31.18 -20.67
C ASN A 363 -2.70 -31.52 -19.64
N ARG A 364 -2.44 -30.60 -18.69
CA ARG A 364 -1.47 -30.81 -17.59
C ARG A 364 -1.89 -30.06 -16.34
N ILE A 365 -1.62 -30.66 -15.16
CA ILE A 365 -1.85 -30.04 -13.85
C ILE A 365 -0.65 -30.36 -12.97
N TRP A 366 -0.14 -29.30 -12.29
CA TRP A 366 0.86 -29.43 -11.23
C TRP A 366 0.28 -28.92 -9.93
N TRP A 367 0.51 -29.67 -8.85
CA TRP A 367 0.11 -29.28 -7.51
C TRP A 367 1.34 -28.90 -6.71
N VAL A 368 1.34 -27.74 -6.06
CA VAL A 368 2.44 -27.19 -5.27
C VAL A 368 2.08 -27.23 -3.79
N LYS A 369 2.89 -27.90 -2.99
CA LYS A 369 2.71 -28.08 -1.55
C LYS A 369 3.58 -27.13 -0.72
N ASP A 370 4.71 -26.72 -1.25
CA ASP A 370 5.64 -25.82 -0.58
C ASP A 370 6.45 -24.96 -1.59
N ARG A 371 7.29 -24.07 -1.04
CA ARG A 371 8.13 -23.16 -1.85
C ARG A 371 9.30 -23.86 -2.57
N ALA A 372 9.74 -25.01 -2.10
CA ALA A 372 10.84 -25.73 -2.74
C ALA A 372 10.37 -26.27 -4.09
N GLU A 373 9.17 -26.85 -4.13
CA GLU A 373 8.56 -27.34 -5.38
C GLU A 373 8.37 -26.22 -6.44
N VAL A 374 8.18 -24.94 -6.01
CA VAL A 374 8.11 -23.82 -6.96
C VAL A 374 9.43 -23.63 -7.70
N ARG A 375 10.58 -23.77 -7.03
CA ARG A 375 11.90 -23.65 -7.66
C ARG A 375 12.13 -24.77 -8.68
N ASP A 376 11.71 -25.99 -8.32
CA ASP A 376 11.82 -27.14 -9.22
C ASP A 376 10.96 -26.94 -10.47
N LEU A 377 9.76 -26.39 -10.29
CA LEU A 377 8.86 -26.03 -11.40
C LEU A 377 9.45 -24.92 -12.28
N VAL A 378 10.05 -23.88 -11.71
CA VAL A 378 10.73 -22.83 -12.48
C VAL A 378 11.75 -23.47 -13.42
N THR A 379 12.62 -24.33 -12.90
CA THR A 379 13.62 -25.03 -13.70
C THR A 379 12.97 -25.95 -14.75
N ALA A 380 11.95 -26.70 -14.38
CA ALA A 380 11.25 -27.60 -15.31
C ALA A 380 10.57 -26.83 -16.45
N PHE A 381 10.01 -25.67 -16.16
CA PHE A 381 9.34 -24.84 -17.17
C PHE A 381 10.30 -24.06 -18.08
N GLU A 382 11.58 -23.89 -17.70
CA GLU A 382 12.59 -23.28 -18.59
C GLU A 382 12.71 -24.04 -19.91
N GLY A 383 12.68 -25.38 -19.86
CA GLY A 383 12.76 -26.26 -21.03
C GLY A 383 11.45 -26.55 -21.75
N LEU A 384 10.30 -26.08 -21.23
CA LEU A 384 8.98 -26.31 -21.83
C LEU A 384 8.60 -25.16 -22.78
N SER A 385 8.19 -25.50 -23.99
CA SER A 385 7.55 -24.52 -24.89
C SER A 385 6.10 -24.30 -24.50
N LEU A 386 5.70 -23.03 -24.50
CA LEU A 386 4.31 -22.61 -24.27
C LEU A 386 3.55 -22.29 -25.57
N HIS A 387 4.12 -22.68 -26.73
CA HIS A 387 3.42 -22.52 -28.02
C HIS A 387 2.04 -23.18 -27.97
N ASP A 388 1.02 -22.43 -28.39
CA ASP A 388 -0.38 -22.85 -28.39
C ASP A 388 -0.90 -23.32 -27.01
N THR A 389 -0.39 -22.68 -25.93
CA THR A 389 -0.70 -23.09 -24.55
C THR A 389 -1.13 -21.90 -23.71
N THR A 390 -2.25 -22.06 -22.97
CA THR A 390 -2.58 -21.15 -21.86
C THR A 390 -2.26 -21.83 -20.53
N VAL A 391 -1.50 -21.15 -19.68
CA VAL A 391 -1.14 -21.62 -18.34
C VAL A 391 -1.84 -20.78 -17.29
N LEU A 392 -2.63 -21.41 -16.42
CA LEU A 392 -3.14 -20.81 -15.20
C LEU A 392 -2.15 -21.05 -14.07
N ILE A 393 -1.72 -20.00 -13.40
CA ILE A 393 -0.94 -20.10 -12.14
C ILE A 393 -1.80 -19.54 -11.01
N LYS A 394 -2.23 -20.41 -10.09
CA LYS A 394 -3.10 -20.03 -8.99
C LYS A 394 -2.65 -20.60 -7.66
N GLY A 395 -2.56 -19.73 -6.66
CA GLY A 395 -2.20 -20.18 -5.31
C GLY A 395 -2.20 -19.08 -4.27
N GLN A 396 -2.03 -19.49 -3.03
CA GLN A 396 -1.89 -18.57 -1.91
C GLN A 396 -0.51 -17.91 -1.94
N ARG A 397 -0.46 -16.62 -1.59
CA ARG A 397 0.77 -15.80 -1.60
C ARG A 397 1.95 -16.42 -0.83
N ARG A 398 1.68 -17.24 0.20
CA ARG A 398 2.73 -17.94 0.97
C ARG A 398 3.61 -18.87 0.11
N PHE A 399 3.11 -19.38 -1.02
CA PHE A 399 3.84 -20.28 -1.93
C PHE A 399 4.78 -19.56 -2.89
N LYS A 400 4.60 -18.25 -3.11
CA LYS A 400 5.44 -17.43 -4.01
C LYS A 400 5.37 -17.88 -5.48
N LEU A 401 4.20 -18.33 -5.95
CA LEU A 401 3.98 -18.79 -7.33
C LEU A 401 4.18 -17.68 -8.38
N GLU A 402 4.14 -16.41 -7.98
CA GLU A 402 4.49 -15.28 -8.84
C GLU A 402 5.93 -15.40 -9.43
N GLN A 403 6.83 -16.13 -8.78
CA GLN A 403 8.17 -16.40 -9.33
C GLN A 403 8.11 -17.23 -10.62
N LEU A 404 7.24 -18.24 -10.65
CA LEU A 404 7.01 -19.02 -11.87
C LEU A 404 6.32 -18.15 -12.94
N ALA A 405 5.34 -17.33 -12.55
CA ALA A 405 4.65 -16.45 -13.49
C ALA A 405 5.64 -15.50 -14.20
N ILE A 406 6.58 -14.91 -13.46
CA ILE A 406 7.62 -14.04 -14.02
C ILE A 406 8.47 -14.78 -15.07
N THR A 407 8.86 -16.04 -14.80
CA THR A 407 9.66 -16.85 -15.71
C THR A 407 8.93 -17.19 -17.02
N LEU A 408 7.59 -17.31 -16.95
CA LEU A 408 6.77 -17.69 -18.10
C LEU A 408 6.30 -16.52 -18.95
N ARG A 409 6.40 -15.28 -18.49
CA ARG A 409 6.01 -14.08 -19.25
C ARG A 409 6.83 -13.97 -20.54
N ARG A 410 6.18 -13.44 -21.58
CA ARG A 410 6.88 -13.10 -22.81
C ARG A 410 7.92 -12.03 -22.52
N GLN A 411 9.18 -12.34 -22.81
CA GLN A 411 10.26 -11.36 -22.76
C GLN A 411 10.33 -10.67 -24.13
N HIS A 412 10.19 -9.38 -24.16
CA HIS A 412 10.29 -8.59 -25.39
C HIS A 412 11.73 -8.42 -25.90
N HIS A 413 12.73 -8.84 -25.09
CA HIS A 413 14.14 -8.75 -25.43
C HIS A 413 14.90 -10.02 -25.00
N SER A 414 15.88 -10.43 -25.80
CA SER A 414 16.80 -11.51 -25.48
C SER A 414 17.79 -11.17 -24.35
N THR A 415 17.85 -9.90 -23.95
CA THR A 415 18.68 -9.41 -22.85
C THR A 415 17.82 -9.26 -21.59
N TRP A 416 18.18 -9.93 -20.52
CA TRP A 416 17.52 -9.84 -19.22
C TRP A 416 18.52 -9.43 -18.14
N ALA A 417 18.04 -8.75 -17.13
CA ALA A 417 18.81 -8.42 -15.93
C ALA A 417 18.22 -9.17 -14.73
N GLU A 418 19.06 -9.92 -14.04
CA GLU A 418 18.66 -10.58 -12.80
C GLU A 418 19.06 -9.71 -11.60
N ILE A 419 18.08 -9.34 -10.79
CA ILE A 419 18.28 -8.55 -9.57
C ILE A 419 18.27 -9.48 -8.35
N ASN A 420 19.45 -9.68 -7.76
CA ASN A 420 19.59 -10.50 -6.57
C ASN A 420 19.30 -9.67 -5.31
N LEU A 421 18.05 -9.74 -4.82
CA LEU A 421 17.62 -9.02 -3.63
C LEU A 421 18.40 -9.41 -2.36
N GLY A 422 18.89 -10.66 -2.28
CA GLY A 422 19.76 -11.11 -1.19
C GLY A 422 21.14 -10.43 -1.22
N ALA A 423 21.69 -10.22 -2.42
CA ALA A 423 22.94 -9.45 -2.58
C ALA A 423 22.72 -7.96 -2.24
N MET A 424 21.60 -7.40 -2.65
CA MET A 424 21.22 -6.02 -2.31
C MET A 424 21.12 -5.83 -0.79
N ARG A 425 20.47 -6.75 -0.07
CA ARG A 425 20.41 -6.75 1.40
C ARG A 425 21.82 -6.77 2.02
N ARG A 426 22.69 -7.68 1.59
CA ARG A 426 24.07 -7.74 2.10
C ARG A 426 24.84 -6.44 1.81
N ASN A 427 24.62 -5.81 0.68
CA ASN A 427 25.26 -4.53 0.35
C ASN A 427 24.77 -3.42 1.26
N LEU A 428 23.44 -3.30 1.46
CA LEU A 428 22.85 -2.33 2.40
C LEU A 428 23.45 -2.51 3.81
N GLN A 429 23.46 -3.73 4.34
CA GLN A 429 24.04 -4.06 5.65
C GLN A 429 25.51 -3.67 5.77
N LYS A 430 26.30 -3.82 4.69
CA LYS A 430 27.71 -3.37 4.68
C LYS A 430 27.87 -1.86 4.74
N PHE A 431 26.94 -1.10 4.16
CA PHE A 431 26.94 0.36 4.30
C PHE A 431 26.48 0.75 5.69
N GLN A 432 25.38 0.17 6.18
CA GLN A 432 24.86 0.45 7.53
C GLN A 432 25.88 0.14 8.63
N ALA A 433 26.66 -0.95 8.50
CA ALA A 433 27.70 -1.31 9.45
C ALA A 433 28.86 -0.29 9.57
N LYS A 434 28.93 0.69 8.67
CA LYS A 434 29.93 1.80 8.70
C LYS A 434 29.37 3.07 9.33
N LEU A 435 28.07 3.09 9.61
CA LEU A 435 27.35 4.25 10.11
C LEU A 435 27.12 4.14 11.62
N GLU A 436 26.94 5.26 12.27
CA GLU A 436 26.50 5.33 13.66
C GLU A 436 25.05 4.85 13.77
N ALA A 437 24.64 4.38 14.94
CA ALA A 437 23.37 3.67 15.13
C ALA A 437 22.12 4.52 14.80
N ASP A 438 22.22 5.83 14.94
CA ASP A 438 21.16 6.81 14.70
C ASP A 438 21.25 7.51 13.33
N THR A 439 22.23 7.13 12.49
CA THR A 439 22.37 7.67 11.15
C THR A 439 21.37 7.03 10.19
N LEU A 440 20.50 7.85 9.59
CA LEU A 440 19.50 7.39 8.62
C LEU A 440 20.12 7.16 7.24
N VAL A 441 19.57 6.19 6.50
CA VAL A 441 20.05 5.82 5.17
C VAL A 441 18.96 6.05 4.12
N MET A 442 19.31 6.83 3.08
CA MET A 442 18.47 7.04 1.91
C MET A 442 18.96 6.19 0.73
N ALA A 443 18.08 5.38 0.15
CA ALA A 443 18.37 4.65 -1.08
C ALA A 443 17.76 5.35 -2.29
N MET A 444 18.57 5.56 -3.34
CA MET A 444 18.10 6.14 -4.59
C MET A 444 17.45 5.08 -5.47
N VAL A 445 16.17 5.27 -5.83
CA VAL A 445 15.38 4.37 -6.71
C VAL A 445 14.87 5.08 -7.96
N LYS A 446 15.47 6.19 -8.32
CA LYS A 446 15.14 6.98 -9.52
C LYS A 446 15.34 6.19 -10.82
N ALA A 447 14.74 6.66 -11.92
CA ALA A 447 14.82 6.06 -13.25
C ALA A 447 14.43 4.57 -13.23
N SER A 448 13.25 4.26 -12.67
CA SER A 448 12.76 2.88 -12.49
C SER A 448 13.76 1.98 -11.73
N GLY A 449 14.32 2.50 -10.62
CA GLY A 449 15.34 1.78 -9.85
C GLY A 449 16.60 1.53 -10.66
N TYR A 450 17.03 2.52 -11.48
CA TYR A 450 18.12 2.39 -12.46
C TYR A 450 17.87 1.28 -13.49
N GLY A 451 16.62 1.08 -13.90
CA GLY A 451 16.22 0.04 -14.85
C GLY A 451 15.98 -1.34 -14.24
N THR A 452 16.02 -1.45 -12.90
CA THR A 452 15.84 -2.73 -12.18
C THR A 452 14.41 -2.97 -11.68
N GLY A 453 13.48 -2.05 -11.99
CA GLY A 453 12.11 -2.06 -11.48
C GLY A 453 11.97 -1.22 -10.21
N SER A 454 11.22 -0.10 -10.30
CA SER A 454 11.14 0.85 -9.17
C SER A 454 10.38 0.29 -7.98
N PHE A 455 9.26 -0.38 -8.23
CA PHE A 455 8.39 -0.87 -7.16
C PHE A 455 8.98 -2.08 -6.43
N GLU A 456 9.47 -3.07 -7.17
CA GLU A 456 10.05 -4.29 -6.60
C GLU A 456 11.27 -3.97 -5.75
N VAL A 457 12.13 -3.07 -6.24
CA VAL A 457 13.32 -2.62 -5.52
C VAL A 457 12.94 -1.76 -4.32
N ALA A 458 12.04 -0.78 -4.48
CA ALA A 458 11.57 0.07 -3.38
C ALA A 458 10.92 -0.76 -2.26
N ARG A 459 10.08 -1.72 -2.63
CA ARG A 459 9.44 -2.63 -1.69
C ARG A 459 10.45 -3.53 -0.96
N ALA A 460 11.43 -4.06 -1.69
CA ALA A 460 12.49 -4.86 -1.08
C ALA A 460 13.34 -4.03 -0.11
N LEU A 461 13.65 -2.78 -0.46
CA LEU A 461 14.35 -1.84 0.42
C LEU A 461 13.50 -1.49 1.66
N GLU A 462 12.21 -1.26 1.50
CA GLU A 462 11.28 -1.06 2.61
C GLU A 462 11.22 -2.28 3.54
N GLU A 463 11.16 -3.49 2.98
CA GLU A 463 11.26 -4.75 3.74
C GLU A 463 12.65 -4.94 4.42
N MET A 464 13.68 -4.27 3.93
CA MET A 464 15.03 -4.20 4.53
C MET A 464 15.18 -3.05 5.51
N HIS A 465 14.09 -2.31 5.77
CA HIS A 465 14.04 -1.17 6.70
C HIS A 465 14.96 -0.02 6.31
N ILE A 466 14.93 0.36 5.03
CA ILE A 466 15.54 1.61 4.60
C ILE A 466 14.75 2.80 5.18
N ASP A 467 15.45 3.84 5.59
CA ASP A 467 14.81 5.00 6.23
C ASP A 467 14.18 5.96 5.22
N TYR A 468 14.79 6.13 4.04
CA TYR A 468 14.33 6.99 2.97
C TYR A 468 14.51 6.35 1.59
N LEU A 469 13.61 6.71 0.69
CA LEU A 469 13.79 6.51 -0.75
C LEU A 469 13.96 7.85 -1.45
N GLY A 470 14.86 7.92 -2.44
CA GLY A 470 15.04 9.11 -3.27
C GLY A 470 14.64 8.81 -4.72
N VAL A 471 13.82 9.67 -5.32
CA VAL A 471 13.39 9.59 -6.71
C VAL A 471 13.72 10.87 -7.47
N ALA A 472 13.73 10.84 -8.80
CA ALA A 472 14.04 12.01 -9.58
C ALA A 472 12.83 12.94 -9.75
N PHE A 473 11.64 12.41 -10.01
CA PHE A 473 10.46 13.16 -10.40
C PHE A 473 9.22 12.80 -9.58
N ALA A 474 8.27 13.72 -9.52
CA ALA A 474 6.99 13.57 -8.84
C ALA A 474 6.23 12.30 -9.25
N GLN A 475 6.21 11.99 -10.55
CA GLN A 475 5.52 10.83 -11.08
C GLN A 475 6.02 9.50 -10.48
N GLU A 476 7.34 9.37 -10.28
CA GLU A 476 7.94 8.18 -9.65
C GLU A 476 7.46 8.03 -8.20
N ALA A 477 7.48 9.14 -7.43
CA ALA A 477 7.02 9.13 -6.04
C ALA A 477 5.54 8.76 -5.92
N LEU A 478 4.68 9.38 -6.73
CA LEU A 478 3.24 9.14 -6.73
C LEU A 478 2.92 7.71 -7.15
N SER A 479 3.65 7.15 -8.13
CA SER A 479 3.52 5.74 -8.52
C SER A 479 3.87 4.79 -7.39
N LEU A 480 4.97 5.04 -6.66
CA LEU A 480 5.36 4.23 -5.50
C LEU A 480 4.32 4.32 -4.38
N ARG A 481 3.78 5.50 -4.09
CA ARG A 481 2.70 5.70 -3.12
C ARG A 481 1.42 4.97 -3.51
N ALA A 482 1.02 5.05 -4.78
CA ALA A 482 -0.15 4.34 -5.30
C ALA A 482 -0.03 2.81 -5.16
N GLN A 483 1.19 2.29 -5.23
CA GLN A 483 1.49 0.87 -5.04
C GLN A 483 1.71 0.48 -3.56
N GLY A 484 1.54 1.41 -2.62
CA GLY A 484 1.52 1.14 -1.18
C GLY A 484 2.86 1.25 -0.46
N ILE A 485 3.88 1.85 -1.06
CA ILE A 485 5.14 2.17 -0.37
C ILE A 485 4.86 3.23 0.70
N GLN A 486 5.26 2.98 1.93
CA GLN A 486 5.05 3.85 3.09
C GLN A 486 6.33 4.61 3.50
N CYS A 487 7.50 4.06 3.20
CA CYS A 487 8.79 4.68 3.49
C CYS A 487 8.83 6.15 3.02
N PRO A 488 9.43 7.10 3.77
CA PRO A 488 9.63 8.47 3.33
C PRO A 488 10.25 8.55 1.94
N ILE A 489 9.70 9.42 1.07
CA ILE A 489 10.19 9.59 -0.31
C ILE A 489 10.59 11.04 -0.52
N LEU A 490 11.85 11.27 -0.90
CA LEU A 490 12.37 12.56 -1.34
C LEU A 490 12.32 12.64 -2.87
N VAL A 491 11.68 13.68 -3.39
CA VAL A 491 11.61 14.02 -4.82
C VAL A 491 12.64 15.09 -5.14
N LEU A 492 13.59 14.78 -6.01
CA LEU A 492 14.70 15.70 -6.32
C LEU A 492 14.32 16.83 -7.28
N ASN A 493 13.36 16.61 -8.19
CA ASN A 493 12.88 17.63 -9.11
C ASN A 493 11.34 17.66 -9.06
N SER A 494 10.79 18.78 -8.63
CA SER A 494 9.37 19.04 -8.59
C SER A 494 9.03 20.40 -9.16
N GLU A 495 7.92 20.48 -9.87
CA GLU A 495 7.35 21.71 -10.40
C GLU A 495 6.27 22.24 -9.43
N ALA A 496 6.03 23.56 -9.45
CA ALA A 496 5.05 24.19 -8.57
C ALA A 496 3.64 23.57 -8.68
N ALA A 497 3.22 23.17 -9.88
CA ALA A 497 1.92 22.54 -10.13
C ALA A 497 1.77 21.14 -9.47
N GLN A 498 2.89 20.48 -9.13
CA GLN A 498 2.91 19.13 -8.54
C GLN A 498 2.92 19.16 -7.01
N LEU A 499 3.24 20.30 -6.38
CA LEU A 499 3.40 20.41 -4.95
C LEU A 499 2.16 19.99 -4.13
N PRO A 500 0.91 20.36 -4.53
CA PRO A 500 -0.27 19.92 -3.79
C PRO A 500 -0.39 18.40 -3.72
N MET A 501 -0.13 17.70 -4.83
CA MET A 501 -0.20 16.23 -4.90
C MET A 501 0.91 15.59 -4.07
N LEU A 502 2.12 16.14 -4.11
CA LEU A 502 3.27 15.64 -3.35
C LEU A 502 3.07 15.83 -1.85
N ALA A 503 2.61 16.99 -1.43
CA ALA A 503 2.28 17.28 -0.03
C ALA A 503 1.17 16.34 0.48
N GLN A 504 0.11 16.14 -0.30
CA GLN A 504 -0.98 15.22 0.03
C GLN A 504 -0.51 13.75 0.10
N ALA A 505 0.40 13.35 -0.78
CA ALA A 505 0.99 12.00 -0.77
C ALA A 505 2.06 11.81 0.33
N GLY A 506 2.33 12.82 1.17
CA GLY A 506 3.35 12.76 2.22
C GLY A 506 4.75 12.57 1.64
N CYS A 507 5.03 13.18 0.47
CA CYS A 507 6.37 13.18 -0.13
C CYS A 507 7.11 14.45 0.25
N GLU A 508 8.41 14.33 0.46
CA GLU A 508 9.31 15.46 0.69
C GLU A 508 9.90 15.93 -0.64
N VAL A 509 10.23 17.21 -0.77
CA VAL A 509 10.72 17.78 -2.03
C VAL A 509 12.04 18.52 -1.86
N GLU A 510 12.92 18.43 -2.85
CA GLU A 510 14.16 19.18 -2.89
C GLU A 510 13.90 20.61 -3.36
N LEU A 511 14.42 21.60 -2.64
CA LEU A 511 14.46 23.01 -3.01
C LEU A 511 15.92 23.41 -3.27
N PHE A 512 16.23 23.74 -4.53
CA PHE A 512 17.61 23.90 -4.97
C PHE A 512 17.88 25.20 -5.77
N ASP A 513 16.81 25.94 -6.15
CA ASP A 513 16.96 27.09 -7.04
C ASP A 513 16.06 28.26 -6.63
N PRO A 514 16.54 29.53 -6.69
CA PRO A 514 15.72 30.70 -6.42
C PRO A 514 14.53 30.87 -7.34
N HIS A 515 14.60 30.42 -8.62
CA HIS A 515 13.47 30.48 -9.55
C HIS A 515 12.41 29.47 -9.15
N GLN A 516 12.82 28.26 -8.79
CA GLN A 516 11.92 27.24 -8.23
C GLN A 516 11.18 27.77 -7.00
N LEU A 517 11.90 28.40 -6.05
CA LEU A 517 11.30 29.04 -4.90
C LEU A 517 10.28 30.13 -5.29
N LYS A 518 10.64 30.99 -6.24
CA LYS A 518 9.76 32.06 -6.74
C LYS A 518 8.46 31.48 -7.32
N ASP A 519 8.56 30.41 -8.10
CA ASP A 519 7.38 29.74 -8.68
C ASP A 519 6.50 29.11 -7.60
N TRP A 520 7.11 28.49 -6.57
CA TRP A 520 6.39 27.95 -5.42
C TRP A 520 5.66 29.03 -4.61
N LEU A 521 6.28 30.20 -4.45
CA LEU A 521 5.72 31.34 -3.71
C LEU A 521 4.62 32.07 -4.50
N ALA A 522 4.64 31.99 -5.81
CA ALA A 522 3.59 32.58 -6.68
C ALA A 522 2.25 31.81 -6.57
N GLY A 523 2.30 30.53 -6.19
CA GLY A 523 1.12 29.73 -5.95
C GLY A 523 0.45 30.02 -4.58
N PRO A 524 -0.81 29.59 -4.40
CA PRO A 524 -1.48 29.68 -3.09
C PRO A 524 -0.75 28.81 -2.05
N PRO A 525 -0.90 29.11 -0.76
CA PRO A 525 -0.43 28.21 0.29
C PRO A 525 -1.04 26.81 0.12
N GLN A 526 -0.25 25.79 0.46
CA GLN A 526 -0.70 24.40 0.38
C GLN A 526 -1.67 24.08 1.52
N GLU A 527 -2.70 23.27 1.23
CA GLU A 527 -3.61 22.76 2.28
C GLU A 527 -2.88 21.80 3.23
N ASN A 528 -1.97 21.00 2.70
CA ASN A 528 -1.12 20.08 3.47
C ASN A 528 0.29 20.67 3.62
N LEU A 529 0.92 20.35 4.76
CA LEU A 529 2.27 20.79 5.06
C LEU A 529 3.28 20.22 4.04
N LEU A 530 3.97 21.10 3.32
CA LEU A 530 5.02 20.73 2.38
C LEU A 530 6.35 20.57 3.12
N GLN A 531 6.90 19.36 3.13
CA GLN A 531 8.19 19.04 3.71
C GLN A 531 9.31 19.24 2.69
N VAL A 532 10.34 20.00 3.06
CA VAL A 532 11.36 20.48 2.11
C VAL A 532 12.76 20.15 2.57
N HIS A 533 13.60 19.65 1.65
CA HIS A 533 15.03 19.56 1.81
C HIS A 533 15.73 20.70 1.06
N ILE A 534 16.44 21.57 1.78
CA ILE A 534 17.21 22.64 1.16
C ILE A 534 18.52 22.06 0.63
N LYS A 535 18.76 22.23 -0.68
CA LYS A 535 20.03 21.86 -1.28
C LYS A 535 21.01 23.03 -1.21
N VAL A 536 22.20 22.76 -0.69
CA VAL A 536 23.30 23.70 -0.59
C VAL A 536 24.40 23.33 -1.59
N ASP A 537 24.79 24.27 -2.43
CA ASP A 537 25.96 24.10 -3.31
C ASP A 537 27.24 24.41 -2.53
N THR A 538 27.95 23.35 -2.21
CA THR A 538 29.24 23.42 -1.47
C THR A 538 30.45 23.26 -2.41
N GLY A 539 30.24 23.32 -3.73
CA GLY A 539 31.34 23.24 -4.69
C GLY A 539 31.11 22.35 -5.91
N MET A 540 29.94 21.69 -6.02
CA MET A 540 29.60 20.93 -7.23
C MET A 540 29.16 21.81 -8.39
N HIS A 541 28.62 23.01 -8.11
CA HIS A 541 28.20 24.02 -9.07
C HIS A 541 27.20 23.54 -10.13
N ARG A 542 26.30 22.62 -9.74
CA ARG A 542 25.21 22.13 -10.59
C ARG A 542 23.84 22.64 -10.14
N LEU A 543 23.47 22.37 -8.91
CA LEU A 543 22.21 22.77 -8.26
C LEU A 543 22.48 23.07 -6.79
N GLY A 544 21.71 23.98 -6.21
CA GLY A 544 21.76 24.31 -4.80
C GLY A 544 21.98 25.81 -4.56
N PHE A 545 21.53 26.26 -3.39
CA PHE A 545 21.78 27.62 -2.94
C PHE A 545 23.22 27.79 -2.51
N LYS A 546 23.85 28.87 -2.90
CA LYS A 546 25.17 29.25 -2.35
C LYS A 546 25.03 29.57 -0.86
N PRO A 547 26.01 29.24 -0.01
CA PRO A 547 25.93 29.53 1.41
C PRO A 547 25.57 30.99 1.74
N ALA A 548 26.08 31.95 0.97
CA ALA A 548 25.76 33.37 1.14
C ALA A 548 24.27 33.73 0.92
N ALA A 549 23.51 32.91 0.16
CA ALA A 549 22.08 33.15 -0.11
C ALA A 549 21.16 32.54 0.95
N LEU A 550 21.66 31.72 1.87
CA LEU A 550 20.84 30.99 2.83
C LEU A 550 20.06 31.90 3.78
N GLN A 551 20.63 32.99 4.22
CA GLN A 551 19.98 33.89 5.17
C GLN A 551 18.70 34.51 4.56
N GLU A 552 18.76 34.93 3.31
CA GLU A 552 17.59 35.46 2.60
C GLU A 552 16.57 34.37 2.31
N LEU A 553 17.01 33.20 1.86
CA LEU A 553 16.14 32.02 1.68
C LEU A 553 15.34 31.70 2.94
N LEU A 554 16.01 31.61 4.10
CA LEU A 554 15.39 31.28 5.38
C LEU A 554 14.37 32.33 5.81
N ARG A 555 14.69 33.62 5.60
CA ARG A 555 13.75 34.72 5.88
C ARG A 555 12.47 34.59 5.03
N VAL A 556 12.60 34.26 3.76
CA VAL A 556 11.46 34.07 2.85
C VAL A 556 10.63 32.84 3.24
N LEU A 557 11.27 31.71 3.56
CA LEU A 557 10.57 30.48 3.95
C LEU A 557 9.78 30.64 5.26
N GLN A 558 10.25 31.44 6.21
CA GLN A 558 9.53 31.71 7.45
C GLN A 558 8.18 32.42 7.25
N LEU A 559 7.96 33.08 6.13
CA LEU A 559 6.69 33.71 5.78
C LEU A 559 5.61 32.69 5.33
N ARG A 560 6.02 31.47 4.99
CA ARG A 560 5.16 30.39 4.49
C ARG A 560 4.98 29.33 5.57
N LYS A 561 3.85 29.36 6.25
CA LYS A 561 3.55 28.39 7.33
C LYS A 561 3.21 26.99 6.82
N ASP A 562 2.90 26.88 5.56
CA ASP A 562 2.62 25.63 4.85
C ASP A 562 3.89 24.92 4.35
N ILE A 563 5.08 25.52 4.54
CA ILE A 563 6.39 24.94 4.19
C ILE A 563 7.20 24.70 5.47
N VAL A 564 7.73 23.50 5.64
CA VAL A 564 8.64 23.15 6.72
C VAL A 564 9.92 22.54 6.18
N VAL A 565 11.06 23.00 6.67
CA VAL A 565 12.36 22.41 6.30
C VAL A 565 12.62 21.22 7.20
N THR A 566 12.62 20.01 6.60
CA THR A 566 12.86 18.73 7.25
C THR A 566 14.27 18.20 6.96
N GLY A 567 14.89 18.66 5.86
CA GLY A 567 16.20 18.19 5.44
C GLY A 567 17.11 19.31 4.92
N ILE A 568 18.39 19.05 4.95
CA ILE A 568 19.46 19.89 4.38
C ILE A 568 20.38 18.94 3.62
N MET A 569 20.66 19.21 2.36
CA MET A 569 21.48 18.31 1.57
C MET A 569 22.57 19.02 0.77
N THR A 570 23.62 18.31 0.51
CA THR A 570 24.62 18.65 -0.50
C THR A 570 25.00 17.41 -1.31
N HIS A 571 25.79 17.57 -2.34
CA HIS A 571 26.34 16.46 -3.12
C HIS A 571 27.85 16.59 -3.28
N LEU A 572 28.55 15.54 -2.86
CA LEU A 572 30.01 15.49 -2.98
C LEU A 572 30.42 15.18 -4.41
N SER A 573 31.29 16.02 -4.97
CA SER A 573 31.67 15.93 -6.38
C SER A 573 32.67 14.83 -6.69
N ALA A 574 33.62 14.59 -5.77
CA ALA A 574 34.79 13.76 -6.02
C ALA A 574 35.12 12.82 -4.83
N SER A 575 34.11 12.40 -4.06
CA SER A 575 34.32 11.54 -2.88
C SER A 575 34.90 10.16 -3.19
N ASN A 576 34.91 9.75 -4.47
CA ASN A 576 35.50 8.52 -4.95
C ASN A 576 37.01 8.63 -5.22
N ASP A 577 37.57 9.84 -5.35
CA ASP A 577 38.99 10.06 -5.69
C ASP A 577 39.79 10.47 -4.47
N PRO A 578 40.79 9.67 -4.03
CA PRO A 578 41.68 10.05 -2.94
C PRO A 578 42.46 11.32 -3.16
N ALA A 579 42.79 11.68 -4.42
CA ALA A 579 43.51 12.90 -4.75
C ALA A 579 42.69 14.16 -4.41
N GLU A 580 41.36 14.04 -4.40
CA GLU A 580 40.41 15.13 -4.15
C GLU A 580 39.88 15.15 -2.70
N ASP A 581 40.51 14.44 -1.77
CA ASP A 581 40.05 14.40 -0.37
C ASP A 581 40.07 15.78 0.31
N ALA A 582 41.02 16.62 -0.03
CA ALA A 582 41.06 17.99 0.49
C ALA A 582 39.83 18.81 0.05
N PHE A 583 39.45 18.68 -1.21
CA PHE A 583 38.24 19.31 -1.75
C PHE A 583 36.98 18.74 -1.12
N THR A 584 36.88 17.42 -0.99
CA THR A 584 35.72 16.75 -0.37
C THR A 584 35.55 17.20 1.09
N LYS A 585 36.65 17.29 1.86
CA LYS A 585 36.65 17.82 3.25
C LYS A 585 36.24 19.30 3.30
N ALA A 586 36.65 20.11 2.34
CA ALA A 586 36.20 21.50 2.24
C ALA A 586 34.70 21.61 1.96
N GLN A 587 34.13 20.76 1.07
CA GLN A 587 32.68 20.67 0.83
C GLN A 587 31.92 20.30 2.11
N LEU A 588 32.39 19.30 2.87
CA LEU A 588 31.80 18.89 4.14
C LEU A 588 31.85 19.97 5.22
N ALA A 589 32.95 20.70 5.33
CA ALA A 589 33.07 21.82 6.26
C ALA A 589 32.09 22.96 5.95
N GLN A 590 31.96 23.31 4.67
CA GLN A 590 30.94 24.29 4.22
C GLN A 590 29.53 23.80 4.48
N PHE A 591 29.27 22.53 4.25
CA PHE A 591 27.97 21.91 4.52
C PHE A 591 27.61 21.97 6.00
N LYS A 592 28.54 21.63 6.90
CA LYS A 592 28.34 21.73 8.34
C LYS A 592 27.96 23.16 8.75
N THR A 593 28.68 24.17 8.25
CA THR A 593 28.34 25.58 8.52
C THR A 593 26.93 25.93 8.05
N ALA A 594 26.53 25.45 6.87
CA ALA A 594 25.17 25.65 6.34
C ALA A 594 24.10 24.94 7.20
N CYS A 595 24.37 23.72 7.67
CA CYS A 595 23.51 23.02 8.61
C CYS A 595 23.32 23.80 9.91
N ASP A 596 24.39 24.29 10.51
CA ASP A 596 24.35 25.07 11.75
C ASP A 596 23.50 26.35 11.56
N GLN A 597 23.63 27.02 10.42
CA GLN A 597 22.83 28.20 10.08
C GLN A 597 21.37 27.89 9.91
N ILE A 598 21.01 26.82 9.17
CA ILE A 598 19.62 26.44 8.89
C ILE A 598 18.93 25.91 10.16
N ARG A 599 19.64 25.15 11.00
CA ARG A 599 19.14 24.61 12.27
C ARG A 599 18.80 25.67 13.31
N GLN A 600 19.34 26.90 13.20
CA GLN A 600 18.87 28.03 14.05
C GLN A 600 17.39 28.34 13.84
N TYR A 601 16.84 28.08 12.65
CA TYR A 601 15.45 28.31 12.28
C TYR A 601 14.63 27.02 12.26
N TYR A 602 15.24 25.90 11.89
CA TYR A 602 14.64 24.58 11.77
C TYR A 602 15.47 23.52 12.52
N PRO A 603 15.38 23.49 13.86
CA PRO A 603 16.30 22.68 14.70
C PRO A 603 16.28 21.17 14.41
N ARG A 604 15.16 20.66 13.84
CA ARG A 604 14.97 19.24 13.53
C ARG A 604 15.39 18.86 12.10
N ALA A 605 15.91 19.81 11.31
CA ALA A 605 16.30 19.51 9.94
C ALA A 605 17.52 18.56 9.91
N LYS A 606 17.34 17.44 9.21
CA LYS A 606 18.35 16.38 9.06
C LYS A 606 19.35 16.75 7.96
N GLY A 607 20.64 16.67 8.28
CA GLY A 607 21.69 16.89 7.28
C GLY A 607 22.02 15.61 6.53
N HIS A 608 22.18 15.65 5.19
CA HIS A 608 22.67 14.51 4.43
C HIS A 608 23.61 14.94 3.30
N ALA A 609 24.81 14.40 3.29
CA ALA A 609 25.88 14.76 2.36
C ALA A 609 26.53 13.54 1.70
N LEU A 610 26.60 12.41 2.43
CA LEU A 610 27.40 11.28 2.01
C LEU A 610 26.67 10.45 0.94
N ASN A 611 27.28 10.34 -0.24
CA ASN A 611 26.94 9.33 -1.23
C ASN A 611 27.65 7.99 -0.90
N SER A 612 27.48 6.95 -1.69
CA SER A 612 28.05 5.62 -1.42
C SER A 612 29.57 5.64 -1.21
N TYR A 613 30.31 6.46 -1.94
CA TYR A 613 31.75 6.62 -1.73
C TYR A 613 32.06 7.45 -0.49
N GLY A 614 31.26 8.47 -0.19
CA GLY A 614 31.35 9.24 1.03
C GLY A 614 31.18 8.36 2.27
N ILE A 615 30.17 7.48 2.29
CA ILE A 615 29.97 6.50 3.36
C ILE A 615 31.18 5.54 3.48
N ALA A 616 31.80 5.16 2.37
CA ALA A 616 32.94 4.27 2.40
C ALA A 616 34.21 4.90 2.93
N ARG A 617 34.41 6.23 2.76
CA ARG A 617 35.70 6.90 2.94
C ARG A 617 35.69 8.09 3.94
N HIS A 618 34.55 8.67 4.22
CA HIS A 618 34.39 9.90 5.03
C HIS A 618 33.33 9.69 6.11
N THR A 619 33.41 8.57 6.84
CA THR A 619 32.46 8.20 7.88
C THR A 619 32.40 9.19 9.05
N GLU A 620 33.43 10.02 9.24
CA GLU A 620 33.45 11.09 10.23
C GLU A 620 32.49 12.26 9.96
N ALA A 621 31.87 12.29 8.77
CA ALA A 621 30.95 13.35 8.33
C ALA A 621 29.49 12.92 8.33
N GLN A 622 29.07 12.08 9.26
CA GLN A 622 27.69 11.71 9.53
C GLN A 622 26.98 12.86 10.25
N HIS A 623 25.77 13.27 9.79
CA HIS A 623 25.10 14.49 10.27
C HIS A 623 23.63 14.23 10.67
#